data_cd9dc1d149c9a02f373b259fc36c4c36
#
_entry.id   cd9dc1d149c9a02f373b259fc36c4c36
#
_cell.length_a   1.000
_cell.length_b   1.000
_cell.length_c   1.000
_cell.angle_alpha   90.00
_cell.angle_beta   90.00
_cell.angle_gamma   90.00
#
_symmetry.space_group_name_H-M   'P 1'
#
loop_
_entity.id
_entity.type
_entity.pdbx_description
1 polymer ?
#
loop_
_entity_poly.entity_id
_entity_poly.type
_entity_poly.pdbx_seq_one_letter_code
_entity_poly.pdbx_strand_id
1 'polypeptide(L)'
;MRRLLPILMLTLCFVGCTQHPAEQSSVPAGNKYAEGFQLTEIDSGIVVEVFQPYMRLLVTQPYARLAAMSTVQVGFLYAIDATDALVAVCNPELIYTPLRGDEVDLGDSMKPSAERALQAGIDLLLAVNYGQYDNLEATRLEKLGIRTLYINEWQESSPLARAEWIRLLGALTGRLHEADSVFAEVEERYNELKNLQSQIVNRQSSKIMSGNNFRGTWYVPSGKNYLAYLFKDAGAEYPFYEDMRETSIPLTIEETLRYFGEADVWVGAGGNSLAELAQMDEKHTWFKAYRDGRVYNWRKQMKDGGANNFWERGVVHPEEMLEDVIHILDNAPDSTLHFATHLY
;
A
#
# COMPACT_ATOMS: atom_id res chain seq x y z
N MET A 1 -47.84 40.15 61.34
CA MET A 1 -46.42 40.14 60.94
C MET A 1 -46.01 38.68 60.63
N ARG A 2 -46.06 38.30 59.36
CA ARG A 2 -45.62 36.95 58.88
C ARG A 2 -44.29 37.12 58.15
N ARG A 3 -43.24 36.50 58.69
CA ARG A 3 -41.89 36.43 58.07
C ARG A 3 -41.86 35.34 57.01
N LEU A 4 -41.61 35.73 55.78
CA LEU A 4 -41.31 34.83 54.65
C LEU A 4 -39.82 34.47 54.67
N LEU A 5 -39.49 33.17 54.76
CA LEU A 5 -38.14 32.58 54.50
C LEU A 5 -37.97 32.38 53.00
N PRO A 6 -36.84 32.75 52.41
CA PRO A 6 -36.53 32.36 51.02
C PRO A 6 -35.98 30.91 50.99
N ILE A 7 -36.57 30.08 50.15
CA ILE A 7 -36.10 28.76 49.82
C ILE A 7 -34.95 28.90 48.81
N LEU A 8 -33.75 28.50 49.26
CA LEU A 8 -32.56 28.42 48.40
C LEU A 8 -32.62 27.14 47.56
N MET A 9 -32.90 27.29 46.28
CA MET A 9 -32.94 26.19 45.32
C MET A 9 -31.52 25.85 44.83
N LEU A 10 -30.97 24.76 45.36
CA LEU A 10 -29.64 24.24 44.99
C LEU A 10 -29.74 23.50 43.68
N THR A 11 -29.30 24.13 42.57
CA THR A 11 -29.21 23.51 41.25
C THR A 11 -27.97 22.60 41.23
N LEU A 12 -28.18 21.28 41.30
CA LEU A 12 -27.11 20.29 41.01
C LEU A 12 -26.87 20.26 39.49
N CYS A 13 -25.76 20.83 39.06
CA CYS A 13 -25.23 20.59 37.71
C CYS A 13 -24.65 19.17 37.65
N PHE A 14 -25.38 18.25 37.03
CA PHE A 14 -24.79 16.98 36.57
C PHE A 14 -23.85 17.27 35.40
N VAL A 15 -22.55 17.26 35.66
CA VAL A 15 -21.54 17.16 34.60
C VAL A 15 -21.58 15.73 34.11
N GLY A 16 -22.36 15.50 33.07
CA GLY A 16 -22.33 14.25 32.31
C GLY A 16 -21.00 14.16 31.59
N CYS A 17 -20.09 13.30 32.06
CA CYS A 17 -18.98 12.81 31.26
C CYS A 17 -19.59 12.08 30.06
N THR A 18 -19.62 12.73 28.91
CA THR A 18 -19.79 12.05 27.64
C THR A 18 -18.53 11.22 27.41
N GLN A 19 -18.58 9.94 27.80
CA GLN A 19 -17.63 8.96 27.27
C GLN A 19 -17.83 8.96 25.76
N HIS A 20 -16.84 9.42 25.02
CA HIS A 20 -16.73 9.14 23.59
C HIS A 20 -16.72 7.60 23.48
N PRO A 21 -17.58 7.00 22.64
CA PRO A 21 -17.43 5.60 22.33
C PRO A 21 -16.00 5.41 21.82
N ALA A 22 -15.26 4.47 22.42
CA ALA A 22 -13.98 4.04 21.89
C ALA A 22 -14.23 3.69 20.42
N GLU A 23 -13.46 4.28 19.51
CA GLU A 23 -13.45 3.86 18.10
C GLU A 23 -13.28 2.34 18.10
N GLN A 24 -14.30 1.62 17.66
CA GLN A 24 -14.19 0.19 17.47
C GLN A 24 -13.11 -0.02 16.40
N SER A 25 -12.09 -0.80 16.73
CA SER A 25 -11.06 -1.21 15.78
C SER A 25 -11.77 -1.77 14.54
N SER A 26 -11.47 -1.20 13.37
CA SER A 26 -11.96 -1.67 12.08
C SER A 26 -11.27 -2.98 11.65
N VAL A 27 -10.17 -3.34 12.32
CA VAL A 27 -9.38 -4.54 12.03
C VAL A 27 -10.14 -5.81 12.46
N PRO A 28 -10.40 -6.74 11.52
CA PRO A 28 -11.08 -7.99 11.79
C PRO A 28 -10.32 -8.90 12.77
N ALA A 29 -11.05 -9.76 13.46
CA ALA A 29 -10.46 -10.72 14.37
C ALA A 29 -9.44 -11.63 13.65
N GLY A 30 -8.25 -11.81 14.22
CA GLY A 30 -7.17 -12.61 13.64
C GLY A 30 -6.18 -11.84 12.77
N ASN A 31 -6.51 -10.64 12.31
CA ASN A 31 -5.56 -9.71 11.71
C ASN A 31 -5.01 -8.75 12.78
N LYS A 32 -3.87 -8.11 12.49
CA LYS A 32 -3.28 -7.08 13.34
C LYS A 32 -3.48 -5.68 12.78
N TYR A 33 -3.51 -5.54 11.45
CA TYR A 33 -3.51 -4.27 10.72
C TYR A 33 -4.52 -4.23 9.58
N ALA A 34 -4.63 -5.32 8.79
CA ALA A 34 -5.45 -5.35 7.58
C ALA A 34 -6.95 -5.32 7.91
N GLU A 35 -7.68 -4.46 7.19
CA GLU A 35 -9.12 -4.28 7.35
C GLU A 35 -9.92 -4.94 6.22
N GLY A 36 -9.28 -5.22 5.07
CA GLY A 36 -9.95 -5.66 3.85
C GLY A 36 -10.26 -7.14 3.77
N PHE A 37 -9.73 -7.98 4.68
CA PHE A 37 -10.00 -9.43 4.69
C PHE A 37 -10.04 -10.02 6.09
N GLN A 38 -10.52 -11.27 6.20
CA GLN A 38 -10.45 -12.08 7.42
C GLN A 38 -10.18 -13.54 7.08
N LEU A 39 -9.40 -14.21 7.93
CA LEU A 39 -9.20 -15.66 7.91
C LEU A 39 -9.82 -16.27 9.16
N THR A 40 -10.59 -17.35 8.98
CA THR A 40 -11.18 -18.12 10.09
C THR A 40 -10.90 -19.60 9.88
N GLU A 41 -10.10 -20.19 10.76
CA GLU A 41 -9.86 -21.64 10.76
C GLU A 41 -11.09 -22.36 11.32
N ILE A 42 -11.48 -23.44 10.64
CA ILE A 42 -12.56 -24.35 11.03
C ILE A 42 -12.13 -25.79 10.79
N ASP A 43 -12.83 -26.76 11.34
CA ASP A 43 -12.48 -28.21 11.22
C ASP A 43 -12.29 -28.69 9.77
N SER A 44 -12.97 -28.05 8.79
CA SER A 44 -12.94 -28.45 7.39
C SER A 44 -11.95 -27.63 6.52
N GLY A 45 -11.23 -26.67 7.08
CA GLY A 45 -10.29 -25.82 6.34
C GLY A 45 -10.28 -24.36 6.83
N ILE A 46 -9.96 -23.44 5.92
CA ILE A 46 -9.89 -22.00 6.20
C ILE A 46 -11.00 -21.27 5.44
N VAL A 47 -11.81 -20.51 6.16
CA VAL A 47 -12.73 -19.55 5.55
C VAL A 47 -11.99 -18.25 5.30
N VAL A 48 -11.93 -17.84 4.04
CA VAL A 48 -11.39 -16.57 3.58
C VAL A 48 -12.57 -15.65 3.29
N GLU A 49 -12.60 -14.48 3.91
CA GLU A 49 -13.57 -13.42 3.63
C GLU A 49 -12.83 -12.17 3.19
N VAL A 50 -13.30 -11.54 2.11
CA VAL A 50 -12.82 -10.25 1.60
C VAL A 50 -14.02 -9.29 1.62
N PHE A 51 -13.82 -8.04 2.00
CA PHE A 51 -14.95 -7.16 2.32
C PHE A 51 -15.34 -6.17 1.21
N GLN A 52 -14.47 -5.92 0.23
CA GLN A 52 -14.75 -4.95 -0.84
C GLN A 52 -14.25 -5.44 -2.21
N PRO A 53 -15.14 -6.08 -3.02
CA PRO A 53 -16.50 -6.49 -2.74
C PRO A 53 -16.54 -7.65 -1.74
N TYR A 54 -17.64 -7.82 -1.02
CA TYR A 54 -17.75 -8.94 -0.10
C TYR A 54 -17.73 -10.27 -0.86
N MET A 55 -16.77 -11.10 -0.51
CA MET A 55 -16.64 -12.46 -1.03
C MET A 55 -16.29 -13.41 0.12
N ARG A 56 -16.77 -14.65 0.01
CA ARG A 56 -16.49 -15.70 0.98
C ARG A 56 -16.09 -16.99 0.27
N LEU A 57 -14.97 -17.55 0.66
CA LEU A 57 -14.39 -18.75 0.07
C LEU A 57 -13.98 -19.73 1.18
N LEU A 58 -14.41 -20.99 1.08
CA LEU A 58 -13.89 -22.06 1.93
C LEU A 58 -12.73 -22.78 1.21
N VAL A 59 -11.55 -22.70 1.77
CA VAL A 59 -10.33 -23.38 1.32
C VAL A 59 -10.21 -24.69 2.09
N THR A 60 -10.58 -25.81 1.47
CA THR A 60 -10.47 -27.17 2.04
C THR A 60 -9.20 -27.88 1.63
N GLN A 61 -8.55 -27.40 0.58
CA GLN A 61 -7.25 -27.84 0.07
C GLN A 61 -6.57 -26.67 -0.66
N PRO A 62 -5.24 -26.64 -0.72
CA PRO A 62 -4.51 -25.61 -1.45
C PRO A 62 -4.91 -25.52 -2.92
N TYR A 63 -5.00 -24.31 -3.44
CA TYR A 63 -5.12 -24.06 -4.87
C TYR A 63 -3.78 -24.31 -5.55
N ALA A 64 -3.78 -25.11 -6.60
CA ALA A 64 -2.59 -25.47 -7.35
C ALA A 64 -2.47 -24.75 -8.71
N ARG A 65 -3.51 -24.07 -9.15
CA ARG A 65 -3.57 -23.43 -10.46
C ARG A 65 -4.15 -22.01 -10.35
N LEU A 66 -3.31 -21.11 -9.82
CA LEU A 66 -3.65 -19.70 -9.63
C LEU A 66 -3.32 -18.87 -10.89
N ALA A 67 -4.11 -17.85 -11.13
CA ALA A 67 -3.76 -16.77 -12.05
C ALA A 67 -3.68 -15.43 -11.30
N ALA A 68 -2.65 -14.63 -11.58
CA ALA A 68 -2.45 -13.33 -10.96
C ALA A 68 -2.69 -12.18 -11.96
N MET A 69 -3.49 -11.18 -11.55
CA MET A 69 -3.72 -9.96 -12.32
C MET A 69 -2.77 -8.81 -11.94
N SER A 70 -2.07 -8.92 -10.82
CA SER A 70 -1.19 -7.88 -10.29
C SER A 70 0.18 -8.43 -9.96
N THR A 71 1.22 -7.62 -10.17
CA THR A 71 2.61 -7.94 -9.80
C THR A 71 2.77 -8.12 -8.28
N VAL A 72 1.99 -7.39 -7.47
CA VAL A 72 1.98 -7.53 -6.00
C VAL A 72 1.59 -8.96 -5.57
N GLN A 73 0.60 -9.55 -6.23
CA GLN A 73 0.16 -10.93 -5.95
C GLN A 73 1.29 -11.93 -6.22
N VAL A 74 2.06 -11.69 -7.29
CA VAL A 74 3.26 -12.48 -7.60
C VAL A 74 4.32 -12.32 -6.53
N GLY A 75 4.56 -11.08 -6.08
CA GLY A 75 5.48 -10.78 -4.98
C GLY A 75 5.14 -11.51 -3.69
N PHE A 76 3.86 -11.53 -3.30
CA PHE A 76 3.39 -12.29 -2.13
C PHE A 76 3.63 -13.81 -2.29
N LEU A 77 3.25 -14.38 -3.44
CA LEU A 77 3.47 -15.81 -3.71
C LEU A 77 4.96 -16.17 -3.70
N TYR A 78 5.80 -15.30 -4.24
CA TYR A 78 7.26 -15.51 -4.25
C TYR A 78 7.84 -15.51 -2.83
N ALA A 79 7.40 -14.57 -1.99
CA ALA A 79 7.91 -14.44 -0.62
C ALA A 79 7.60 -15.63 0.28
N ILE A 80 6.58 -16.42 -0.05
CA ILE A 80 6.19 -17.64 0.70
C ILE A 80 6.52 -18.93 -0.07
N ASP A 81 7.35 -18.84 -1.11
CA ASP A 81 7.73 -19.98 -1.95
C ASP A 81 6.53 -20.76 -2.53
N ALA A 82 5.51 -20.02 -3.00
CA ALA A 82 4.26 -20.56 -3.55
C ALA A 82 4.06 -20.27 -5.05
N THR A 83 5.11 -19.87 -5.77
CA THR A 83 5.03 -19.57 -7.21
C THR A 83 4.73 -20.80 -8.07
N ASP A 84 4.95 -22.01 -7.55
CA ASP A 84 4.57 -23.25 -8.23
C ASP A 84 3.06 -23.34 -8.50
N ALA A 85 2.24 -22.70 -7.67
CA ALA A 85 0.81 -22.63 -7.87
C ALA A 85 0.41 -21.64 -8.98
N LEU A 86 1.30 -20.74 -9.40
CA LEU A 86 1.02 -19.71 -10.41
C LEU A 86 1.16 -20.30 -11.81
N VAL A 87 0.05 -20.43 -12.54
CA VAL A 87 0.02 -20.99 -13.91
C VAL A 87 -0.29 -19.96 -14.98
N ALA A 88 -0.76 -18.78 -14.60
CA ALA A 88 -1.06 -17.70 -15.54
C ALA A 88 -0.87 -16.33 -14.88
N VAL A 89 -0.52 -15.33 -15.67
CA VAL A 89 -0.29 -13.95 -15.23
C VAL A 89 -0.83 -12.95 -16.23
N CYS A 90 -1.18 -11.74 -15.77
CA CYS A 90 -1.35 -10.59 -16.63
C CYS A 90 -0.07 -9.75 -16.67
N ASN A 91 0.15 -9.07 -17.82
CA ASN A 91 1.27 -8.14 -18.01
C ASN A 91 2.64 -8.72 -17.55
N PRO A 92 3.07 -9.91 -18.06
CA PRO A 92 4.29 -10.56 -17.60
C PRO A 92 5.54 -9.67 -17.74
N GLU A 93 5.54 -8.73 -18.67
CA GLU A 93 6.62 -7.76 -18.87
C GLU A 93 6.79 -6.79 -17.69
N LEU A 94 5.76 -6.60 -16.87
CA LEU A 94 5.79 -5.75 -15.67
C LEU A 94 6.17 -6.51 -14.40
N ILE A 95 6.31 -7.84 -14.46
CA ILE A 95 6.68 -8.66 -13.31
C ILE A 95 8.19 -8.65 -13.14
N TYR A 96 8.64 -8.22 -11.96
CA TYR A 96 10.07 -8.17 -11.62
C TYR A 96 10.60 -9.55 -11.19
N THR A 97 9.82 -10.26 -10.38
CA THR A 97 10.13 -11.62 -9.91
C THR A 97 10.38 -12.56 -11.09
N PRO A 98 11.41 -13.42 -11.05
CA PRO A 98 11.62 -14.42 -12.08
C PRO A 98 10.44 -15.39 -12.16
N LEU A 99 9.81 -15.48 -13.32
CA LEU A 99 8.81 -16.49 -13.64
C LEU A 99 9.50 -17.77 -14.14
N ARG A 100 8.85 -18.93 -14.04
CA ARG A 100 9.35 -20.21 -14.55
C ARG A 100 9.45 -20.21 -16.09
N GLY A 101 8.60 -19.41 -16.75
CA GLY A 101 8.55 -19.25 -18.20
C GLY A 101 7.53 -20.16 -18.88
N ASP A 102 6.74 -20.90 -18.13
CA ASP A 102 5.62 -21.73 -18.63
C ASP A 102 4.25 -21.15 -18.22
N GLU A 103 4.22 -20.03 -17.49
CA GLU A 103 2.99 -19.32 -17.15
C GLU A 103 2.32 -18.77 -18.41
N VAL A 104 1.00 -18.96 -18.48
CA VAL A 104 0.20 -18.42 -19.59
C VAL A 104 0.03 -16.92 -19.45
N ASP A 105 0.44 -16.17 -20.46
CA ASP A 105 0.17 -14.73 -20.53
C ASP A 105 -1.31 -14.48 -20.84
N LEU A 106 -2.04 -13.89 -19.87
CA LEU A 106 -3.45 -13.51 -20.03
C LEU A 106 -3.63 -12.15 -20.71
N GLY A 107 -2.55 -11.41 -20.98
CA GLY A 107 -2.58 -10.08 -21.56
C GLY A 107 -2.75 -8.98 -20.50
N ASP A 108 -3.38 -7.89 -20.89
CA ASP A 108 -3.60 -6.72 -20.04
C ASP A 108 -4.54 -7.07 -18.85
N SER A 109 -4.14 -6.69 -17.64
CA SER A 109 -4.91 -6.90 -16.42
C SER A 109 -6.28 -6.21 -16.42
N MET A 110 -6.45 -5.14 -17.19
CA MET A 110 -7.76 -4.48 -17.39
C MET A 110 -8.67 -5.28 -18.35
N LYS A 111 -8.10 -6.19 -19.14
CA LYS A 111 -8.84 -7.00 -20.13
C LYS A 111 -8.18 -8.39 -20.31
N PRO A 112 -8.13 -9.23 -19.26
CA PRO A 112 -7.53 -10.54 -19.37
C PRO A 112 -8.29 -11.44 -20.36
N SER A 113 -7.53 -12.27 -21.09
CA SER A 113 -8.08 -13.18 -22.08
C SER A 113 -8.82 -14.36 -21.44
N ALA A 114 -10.15 -14.37 -21.56
CA ALA A 114 -10.96 -15.48 -21.06
C ALA A 114 -10.62 -16.82 -21.74
N GLU A 115 -10.30 -16.81 -23.04
CA GLU A 115 -9.91 -18.01 -23.78
C GLU A 115 -8.62 -18.63 -23.21
N ARG A 116 -7.57 -17.82 -23.02
CA ARG A 116 -6.30 -18.26 -22.43
C ARG A 116 -6.47 -18.73 -20.99
N ALA A 117 -7.32 -18.05 -20.20
CA ALA A 117 -7.63 -18.43 -18.80
C ALA A 117 -8.29 -19.81 -18.73
N LEU A 118 -9.27 -20.08 -19.62
CA LEU A 118 -9.91 -21.39 -19.73
C LEU A 118 -8.93 -22.49 -20.20
N GLN A 119 -8.09 -22.20 -21.20
CA GLN A 119 -7.07 -23.11 -21.70
C GLN A 119 -6.00 -23.41 -20.62
N ALA A 120 -5.62 -22.41 -19.83
CA ALA A 120 -4.72 -22.59 -18.72
C ALA A 120 -5.31 -23.45 -17.59
N GLY A 121 -6.63 -23.66 -17.58
CA GLY A 121 -7.30 -24.49 -16.56
C GLY A 121 -7.07 -23.96 -15.14
N ILE A 122 -7.21 -22.62 -14.95
CA ILE A 122 -7.02 -22.00 -13.66
C ILE A 122 -8.14 -22.38 -12.68
N ASP A 123 -7.78 -22.64 -11.43
CA ASP A 123 -8.72 -22.97 -10.35
C ASP A 123 -9.25 -21.70 -9.68
N LEU A 124 -8.42 -20.65 -9.59
CA LEU A 124 -8.73 -19.38 -8.97
C LEU A 124 -7.98 -18.23 -9.64
N LEU A 125 -8.71 -17.20 -10.02
CA LEU A 125 -8.18 -15.92 -10.46
C LEU A 125 -8.04 -14.98 -9.27
N LEU A 126 -6.84 -14.51 -9.00
CA LEU A 126 -6.56 -13.42 -8.07
C LEU A 126 -6.80 -12.10 -8.83
N ALA A 127 -7.97 -11.51 -8.63
CA ALA A 127 -8.37 -10.29 -9.32
C ALA A 127 -8.00 -9.04 -8.53
N VAL A 128 -8.03 -7.89 -9.21
CA VAL A 128 -7.89 -6.56 -8.59
C VAL A 128 -9.13 -5.75 -8.93
N ASN A 129 -9.69 -5.06 -7.94
CA ASN A 129 -10.73 -4.06 -8.16
C ASN A 129 -10.09 -2.67 -8.18
N TYR A 130 -10.15 -1.97 -9.30
CA TYR A 130 -9.57 -0.63 -9.48
C TYR A 130 -10.51 0.51 -9.03
N GLY A 131 -11.23 0.32 -7.92
CA GLY A 131 -12.08 1.33 -7.31
C GLY A 131 -13.47 1.45 -7.94
N GLN A 132 -13.83 2.61 -8.50
CA GLN A 132 -15.18 2.86 -9.08
C GLN A 132 -15.50 2.06 -10.34
N TYR A 133 -14.52 1.37 -10.89
CA TYR A 133 -14.69 0.53 -12.06
C TYR A 133 -14.83 -0.92 -11.59
N ASP A 134 -16.06 -1.44 -11.64
CA ASP A 134 -16.25 -2.89 -11.58
C ASP A 134 -15.31 -3.54 -12.60
N ASN A 135 -14.53 -4.51 -12.15
CA ASN A 135 -13.73 -5.27 -13.11
C ASN A 135 -14.67 -6.14 -13.94
N LEU A 136 -15.24 -5.53 -14.99
CA LEU A 136 -16.23 -6.18 -15.88
C LEU A 136 -15.67 -7.48 -16.49
N GLU A 137 -14.36 -7.55 -16.68
CA GLU A 137 -13.73 -8.75 -17.23
C GLU A 137 -13.59 -9.85 -16.19
N ALA A 138 -13.30 -9.53 -14.92
CA ALA A 138 -13.34 -10.51 -13.84
C ALA A 138 -14.75 -11.08 -13.68
N THR A 139 -15.79 -10.23 -13.68
CA THR A 139 -17.21 -10.68 -13.69
C THR A 139 -17.55 -11.54 -14.90
N ARG A 140 -16.97 -11.25 -16.08
CA ARG A 140 -17.14 -12.06 -17.28
C ARG A 140 -16.50 -13.44 -17.11
N LEU A 141 -15.29 -13.50 -16.54
CA LEU A 141 -14.59 -14.75 -16.26
C LEU A 141 -15.39 -15.62 -15.26
N GLU A 142 -15.97 -15.02 -14.24
CA GLU A 142 -16.87 -15.71 -13.30
C GLU A 142 -18.08 -16.35 -14.02
N LYS A 143 -18.70 -15.62 -14.94
CA LYS A 143 -19.81 -16.15 -15.76
C LYS A 143 -19.40 -17.31 -16.65
N LEU A 144 -18.12 -17.43 -16.97
CA LEU A 144 -17.54 -18.55 -17.72
C LEU A 144 -17.10 -19.70 -16.79
N GLY A 145 -17.37 -19.61 -15.48
CA GLY A 145 -17.07 -20.63 -14.50
C GLY A 145 -15.68 -20.54 -13.87
N ILE A 146 -14.90 -19.47 -14.14
CA ILE A 146 -13.62 -19.24 -13.50
C ILE A 146 -13.88 -18.59 -12.15
N ARG A 147 -13.49 -19.26 -11.06
CA ARG A 147 -13.62 -18.72 -9.71
C ARG A 147 -12.68 -17.51 -9.55
N THR A 148 -13.15 -16.46 -8.93
CA THR A 148 -12.41 -15.21 -8.73
C THR A 148 -12.38 -14.83 -7.26
N LEU A 149 -11.25 -14.29 -6.78
CA LEU A 149 -11.12 -13.66 -5.48
C LEU A 149 -10.38 -12.33 -5.63
N TYR A 150 -10.97 -11.25 -5.08
CA TYR A 150 -10.35 -9.93 -5.15
C TYR A 150 -9.28 -9.75 -4.08
N ILE A 151 -8.10 -9.36 -4.50
CA ILE A 151 -6.95 -9.01 -3.65
C ILE A 151 -6.76 -7.50 -3.78
N ASN A 152 -7.24 -6.76 -2.79
CA ASN A 152 -7.29 -5.29 -2.82
C ASN A 152 -6.42 -4.66 -1.73
N GLU A 153 -5.22 -5.18 -1.52
CA GLU A 153 -4.26 -4.70 -0.54
C GLU A 153 -3.95 -3.20 -0.69
N TRP A 154 -4.07 -2.68 -1.91
CA TRP A 154 -3.82 -1.27 -2.22
C TRP A 154 -4.81 -0.31 -1.57
N GLN A 155 -5.96 -0.79 -1.10
CA GLN A 155 -6.97 -0.02 -0.36
C GLN A 155 -6.60 0.15 1.12
N GLU A 156 -5.67 -0.65 1.63
CA GLU A 156 -5.21 -0.51 3.00
C GLU A 156 -4.46 0.81 3.21
N SER A 157 -4.71 1.43 4.35
CA SER A 157 -4.15 2.74 4.66
C SER A 157 -2.70 2.70 5.14
N SER A 158 -2.25 1.60 5.75
CA SER A 158 -0.89 1.49 6.30
C SER A 158 -0.02 0.46 5.57
N PRO A 159 1.32 0.64 5.57
CA PRO A 159 2.24 -0.31 4.95
C PRO A 159 2.12 -1.72 5.52
N LEU A 160 2.02 -1.88 6.85
CA LEU A 160 1.86 -3.18 7.49
C LEU A 160 0.51 -3.84 7.17
N ALA A 161 -0.57 -3.05 7.04
CA ALA A 161 -1.87 -3.58 6.64
C ALA A 161 -1.82 -4.17 5.22
N ARG A 162 -1.11 -3.50 4.30
CA ARG A 162 -0.88 -4.03 2.94
C ARG A 162 -0.07 -5.33 2.96
N ALA A 163 1.02 -5.36 3.72
CA ALA A 163 1.88 -6.53 3.82
C ALA A 163 1.15 -7.73 4.45
N GLU A 164 0.24 -7.52 5.39
CA GLU A 164 -0.50 -8.59 6.05
C GLU A 164 -1.36 -9.44 5.10
N TRP A 165 -1.69 -8.93 3.90
CA TRP A 165 -2.38 -9.70 2.86
C TRP A 165 -1.60 -10.94 2.38
N ILE A 166 -0.29 -11.03 2.65
CA ILE A 166 0.50 -12.25 2.41
C ILE A 166 -0.12 -13.49 3.09
N ARG A 167 -0.75 -13.31 4.26
CA ARG A 167 -1.43 -14.37 5.02
C ARG A 167 -2.61 -14.95 4.25
N LEU A 168 -3.35 -14.10 3.52
CA LEU A 168 -4.44 -14.57 2.66
C LEU A 168 -3.90 -15.46 1.53
N LEU A 169 -2.80 -15.06 0.88
CA LEU A 169 -2.15 -15.87 -0.16
C LEU A 169 -1.59 -17.19 0.43
N GLY A 170 -1.03 -17.13 1.64
CA GLY A 170 -0.62 -18.31 2.39
C GLY A 170 -1.78 -19.28 2.66
N ALA A 171 -2.96 -18.77 3.06
CA ALA A 171 -4.14 -19.60 3.27
C ALA A 171 -4.64 -20.26 1.98
N LEU A 172 -4.59 -19.56 0.84
CA LEU A 172 -4.97 -20.10 -0.46
C LEU A 172 -4.04 -21.22 -0.95
N THR A 173 -2.75 -21.13 -0.64
CA THR A 173 -1.70 -22.03 -1.17
C THR A 173 -1.23 -23.08 -0.18
N GLY A 174 -1.80 -23.13 1.03
CA GLY A 174 -1.37 -24.04 2.10
C GLY A 174 -0.03 -23.64 2.73
N ARG A 175 0.38 -22.37 2.59
CA ARG A 175 1.61 -21.77 3.11
C ARG A 175 1.33 -20.73 4.19
N LEU A 176 0.26 -20.90 4.98
CA LEU A 176 -0.12 -19.92 5.99
C LEU A 176 0.95 -19.76 7.06
N HIS A 177 1.60 -20.84 7.47
CA HIS A 177 2.69 -20.80 8.45
C HIS A 177 3.90 -20.00 7.93
N GLU A 178 4.30 -20.20 6.66
CA GLU A 178 5.37 -19.44 6.03
C GLU A 178 4.98 -17.96 5.91
N ALA A 179 3.73 -17.68 5.54
CA ALA A 179 3.22 -16.32 5.45
C ALA A 179 3.21 -15.59 6.82
N ASP A 180 2.79 -16.30 7.88
CA ASP A 180 2.83 -15.78 9.25
C ASP A 180 4.27 -15.49 9.70
N SER A 181 5.23 -16.36 9.34
CA SER A 181 6.64 -16.17 9.67
C SER A 181 7.23 -14.95 8.96
N VAL A 182 7.01 -14.83 7.63
CA VAL A 182 7.48 -13.67 6.85
C VAL A 182 6.86 -12.38 7.39
N PHE A 183 5.55 -12.37 7.63
CA PHE A 183 4.88 -11.18 8.14
C PHE A 183 5.37 -10.80 9.55
N ALA A 184 5.64 -11.76 10.43
CA ALA A 184 6.16 -11.48 11.76
C ALA A 184 7.56 -10.83 11.72
N GLU A 185 8.45 -11.29 10.85
CA GLU A 185 9.78 -10.71 10.65
C GLU A 185 9.69 -9.27 10.10
N VAL A 186 8.82 -9.04 9.11
CA VAL A 186 8.53 -7.73 8.53
C VAL A 186 7.98 -6.78 9.58
N GLU A 187 6.99 -7.23 10.35
CA GLU A 187 6.37 -6.45 11.43
C GLU A 187 7.37 -6.04 12.51
N GLU A 188 8.20 -6.98 12.97
CA GLU A 188 9.23 -6.73 13.97
C GLU A 188 10.21 -5.66 13.48
N ARG A 189 10.77 -5.85 12.29
CA ARG A 189 11.75 -4.92 11.71
C ARG A 189 11.15 -3.53 11.45
N TYR A 190 9.93 -3.47 10.89
CA TYR A 190 9.23 -2.21 10.66
C TYR A 190 9.04 -1.42 11.96
N ASN A 191 8.56 -2.10 13.00
CA ASN A 191 8.32 -1.46 14.30
C ASN A 191 9.62 -1.07 15.02
N GLU A 192 10.72 -1.81 14.87
CA GLU A 192 12.04 -1.41 15.35
C GLU A 192 12.49 -0.08 14.71
N LEU A 193 12.44 0.03 13.38
CA LEU A 193 12.81 1.23 12.63
C LEU A 193 11.96 2.43 13.06
N LYS A 194 10.64 2.27 13.12
CA LYS A 194 9.70 3.30 13.58
C LYS A 194 9.98 3.76 15.01
N ASN A 195 10.24 2.83 15.93
CA ASN A 195 10.55 3.15 17.31
C ASN A 195 11.88 3.90 17.45
N LEU A 196 12.90 3.51 16.68
CA LEU A 196 14.18 4.23 16.65
C LEU A 196 13.97 5.69 16.21
N GLN A 197 13.17 5.93 15.16
CA GLN A 197 12.87 7.29 14.70
C GLN A 197 12.13 8.11 15.76
N SER A 198 11.18 7.53 16.46
CA SER A 198 10.40 8.21 17.52
C SER A 198 11.23 8.64 18.73
N GLN A 199 12.38 7.99 18.98
CA GLN A 199 13.28 8.26 20.10
C GLN A 199 14.32 9.37 19.82
N ILE A 200 14.45 9.81 18.56
CA ILE A 200 15.41 10.87 18.21
C ILE A 200 14.90 12.22 18.74
N VAL A 201 15.39 12.61 19.91
CA VAL A 201 15.09 13.91 20.51
C VAL A 201 15.91 15.01 19.83
N ASN A 202 15.26 16.12 19.49
CA ASN A 202 15.86 17.31 18.84
C ASN A 202 16.28 17.13 17.37
N ARG A 203 15.78 16.12 16.65
CA ARG A 203 15.93 16.09 15.19
C ARG A 203 15.03 17.21 14.60
N GLN A 204 15.64 18.08 13.80
CA GLN A 204 14.86 18.96 12.95
C GLN A 204 14.17 18.08 11.89
N SER A 205 12.85 18.02 11.93
CA SER A 205 12.09 17.23 10.98
C SER A 205 12.30 17.78 9.58
N SER A 206 12.70 16.91 8.63
CA SER A 206 12.81 17.29 7.23
C SER A 206 11.45 17.31 6.57
N LYS A 207 11.18 18.36 5.77
CA LYS A 207 9.94 18.44 4.98
C LYS A 207 10.07 17.57 3.74
N ILE A 208 9.12 16.64 3.58
CA ILE A 208 9.08 15.74 2.45
C ILE A 208 7.98 16.15 1.47
N MET A 209 8.30 16.16 0.18
CA MET A 209 7.31 16.21 -0.89
C MET A 209 7.28 14.92 -1.67
N SER A 210 6.12 14.63 -2.27
CA SER A 210 5.91 13.45 -3.11
C SER A 210 4.99 13.80 -4.28
N GLY A 211 4.85 12.86 -5.21
CA GLY A 211 3.99 13.00 -6.36
C GLY A 211 4.65 13.66 -7.55
N ASN A 212 3.85 13.84 -8.60
CA ASN A 212 4.30 14.37 -9.89
C ASN A 212 3.20 15.18 -10.55
N ASN A 213 3.60 16.10 -11.43
CA ASN A 213 2.68 16.75 -12.33
C ASN A 213 2.19 15.77 -13.40
N PHE A 214 0.89 15.60 -13.48
CA PHE A 214 0.24 14.85 -14.55
C PHE A 214 -0.78 15.75 -15.25
N ARG A 215 -0.46 16.19 -16.46
CA ARG A 215 -1.33 17.03 -17.29
C ARG A 215 -1.80 18.32 -16.60
N GLY A 216 -0.92 18.95 -15.84
CA GLY A 216 -1.20 20.22 -15.14
C GLY A 216 -1.76 20.05 -13.71
N THR A 217 -2.00 18.85 -13.26
CA THR A 217 -2.43 18.55 -11.89
C THR A 217 -1.35 17.77 -11.17
N TRP A 218 -0.99 18.20 -9.97
CA TRP A 218 -0.06 17.51 -9.10
C TRP A 218 -0.83 16.62 -8.13
N TYR A 219 -0.57 15.32 -8.13
CA TYR A 219 -1.22 14.39 -7.22
C TYR A 219 -0.29 14.01 -6.08
N VAL A 220 -0.77 14.20 -4.83
CA VAL A 220 -0.02 13.86 -3.62
C VAL A 220 -0.80 12.89 -2.73
N PRO A 221 -0.14 12.08 -1.88
CA PRO A 221 -0.82 11.21 -0.93
C PRO A 221 -1.71 11.98 0.05
N SER A 222 -2.90 11.47 0.34
CA SER A 222 -3.69 11.89 1.50
C SER A 222 -3.15 11.26 2.79
N GLY A 223 -3.64 11.70 3.95
CA GLY A 223 -3.26 11.14 5.24
C GLY A 223 -3.68 9.67 5.44
N LYS A 224 -4.67 9.19 4.69
CA LYS A 224 -5.05 7.76 4.66
C LYS A 224 -4.21 6.92 3.70
N ASN A 225 -3.30 7.50 2.94
CA ASN A 225 -2.48 6.75 2.00
C ASN A 225 -1.27 6.13 2.70
N TYR A 226 -0.93 4.90 2.35
CA TYR A 226 0.19 4.16 2.94
C TYR A 226 1.55 4.90 2.84
N LEU A 227 1.76 5.71 1.79
CA LEU A 227 2.98 6.53 1.67
C LEU A 227 3.03 7.64 2.72
N ALA A 228 1.88 8.25 3.06
CA ALA A 228 1.82 9.25 4.12
C ALA A 228 2.12 8.61 5.48
N TYR A 229 1.62 7.38 5.74
CA TYR A 229 2.01 6.60 6.92
C TYR A 229 3.51 6.32 6.95
N LEU A 230 4.09 5.91 5.80
CA LEU A 230 5.52 5.65 5.68
C LEU A 230 6.35 6.90 6.00
N PHE A 231 5.96 8.08 5.49
CA PHE A 231 6.63 9.34 5.77
C PHE A 231 6.53 9.72 7.25
N LYS A 232 5.36 9.52 7.86
CA LYS A 232 5.13 9.78 9.28
C LYS A 232 5.99 8.88 10.16
N ASP A 233 6.03 7.59 9.85
CA ASP A 233 6.80 6.59 10.59
C ASP A 233 8.31 6.79 10.45
N ALA A 234 8.77 7.37 9.32
CA ALA A 234 10.15 7.84 9.11
C ALA A 234 10.48 9.17 9.84
N GLY A 235 9.50 9.84 10.44
CA GLY A 235 9.67 11.11 11.15
C GLY A 235 9.76 12.34 10.24
N ALA A 236 9.25 12.28 9.01
CA ALA A 236 9.18 13.42 8.10
C ALA A 236 8.07 14.39 8.48
N GLU A 237 8.20 15.66 8.06
CA GLU A 237 7.11 16.65 8.08
C GLU A 237 6.38 16.61 6.72
N TYR A 238 5.06 16.37 6.76
CA TYR A 238 4.23 16.32 5.56
C TYR A 238 2.89 17.02 5.81
N PRO A 239 2.42 17.93 4.93
CA PRO A 239 1.34 18.85 5.24
C PRO A 239 -0.07 18.21 5.28
N PHE A 240 -0.24 16.99 4.76
CA PHE A 240 -1.55 16.38 4.59
C PHE A 240 -1.80 15.15 5.47
N TYR A 241 -1.10 14.99 6.59
CA TYR A 241 -1.35 13.87 7.52
C TYR A 241 -2.79 13.83 8.05
N GLU A 242 -3.42 15.00 8.22
CA GLU A 242 -4.79 15.11 8.73
C GLU A 242 -5.88 15.07 7.63
N ASP A 243 -5.49 14.95 6.36
CA ASP A 243 -6.46 14.82 5.26
C ASP A 243 -6.89 13.36 5.12
N MET A 244 -8.09 13.05 5.59
CA MET A 244 -8.60 11.69 5.71
C MET A 244 -9.38 11.19 4.48
N ARG A 245 -9.23 11.83 3.31
CA ARG A 245 -9.82 11.31 2.05
C ARG A 245 -9.13 10.02 1.61
N GLU A 246 -9.88 9.17 0.92
CA GLU A 246 -9.38 7.87 0.42
C GLU A 246 -8.61 7.99 -0.92
N THR A 247 -8.72 9.12 -1.58
CA THR A 247 -8.07 9.39 -2.87
C THR A 247 -6.87 10.29 -2.72
N SER A 248 -5.98 10.28 -3.71
CA SER A 248 -4.90 11.29 -3.80
C SER A 248 -5.48 12.70 -3.87
N ILE A 249 -4.72 13.67 -3.34
CA ILE A 249 -5.07 15.08 -3.32
C ILE A 249 -4.60 15.71 -4.63
N PRO A 250 -5.50 16.21 -5.48
CA PRO A 250 -5.11 16.99 -6.65
C PRO A 250 -4.79 18.43 -6.23
N LEU A 251 -3.64 18.94 -6.67
CA LEU A 251 -3.17 20.29 -6.42
C LEU A 251 -2.86 20.99 -7.74
N THR A 252 -3.09 22.31 -7.80
CA THR A 252 -2.50 23.16 -8.83
C THR A 252 -1.01 23.35 -8.54
N ILE A 253 -0.24 23.84 -9.52
CA ILE A 253 1.19 24.11 -9.31
C ILE A 253 1.41 25.19 -8.23
N GLU A 254 0.53 26.19 -8.15
CA GLU A 254 0.59 27.24 -7.16
C GLU A 254 0.36 26.70 -5.74
N GLU A 255 -0.61 25.79 -5.59
CA GLU A 255 -0.85 25.09 -4.32
C GLU A 255 0.33 24.19 -3.97
N THR A 256 0.87 23.47 -4.95
CA THR A 256 2.04 22.60 -4.73
C THR A 256 3.24 23.41 -4.26
N LEU A 257 3.52 24.55 -4.88
CA LEU A 257 4.59 25.46 -4.44
C LEU A 257 4.34 26.03 -3.04
N ARG A 258 3.09 26.35 -2.71
CA ARG A 258 2.73 26.87 -1.38
C ARG A 258 3.01 25.84 -0.28
N TYR A 259 2.70 24.55 -0.53
CA TYR A 259 2.90 23.48 0.47
C TYR A 259 4.32 22.94 0.47
N PHE A 260 4.95 22.80 -0.70
CA PHE A 260 6.19 22.05 -0.90
C PHE A 260 7.34 22.85 -1.52
N GLY A 261 7.16 24.14 -1.81
CA GLY A 261 8.21 24.97 -2.42
C GLY A 261 9.53 24.95 -1.64
N GLU A 262 9.43 24.86 -0.31
CA GLU A 262 10.56 24.78 0.63
C GLU A 262 10.75 23.37 1.21
N ALA A 263 10.25 22.31 0.55
CA ALA A 263 10.50 20.94 0.98
C ALA A 263 11.99 20.59 0.85
N ASP A 264 12.52 19.88 1.84
CA ASP A 264 13.94 19.52 1.90
C ASP A 264 14.27 18.36 0.97
N VAL A 265 13.29 17.49 0.70
CA VAL A 265 13.47 16.30 -0.13
C VAL A 265 12.21 16.01 -0.94
N TRP A 266 12.41 15.52 -2.17
CA TRP A 266 11.37 15.05 -3.07
C TRP A 266 11.56 13.56 -3.35
N VAL A 267 10.56 12.73 -2.98
CA VAL A 267 10.56 11.29 -3.23
C VAL A 267 9.50 10.90 -4.26
N GLY A 268 9.79 9.86 -5.05
CA GLY A 268 8.87 9.36 -6.07
C GLY A 268 8.76 10.25 -7.30
N ALA A 269 9.82 10.99 -7.64
CA ALA A 269 9.89 11.81 -8.84
C ALA A 269 9.77 10.98 -10.13
N GLY A 270 9.13 11.54 -11.17
CA GLY A 270 8.82 10.82 -12.42
C GLY A 270 9.98 10.64 -13.39
N GLY A 271 11.04 11.45 -13.29
CA GLY A 271 12.21 11.40 -14.19
C GLY A 271 13.30 10.43 -13.73
N ASN A 272 14.33 10.25 -14.56
CA ASN A 272 15.53 9.48 -14.25
C ASN A 272 16.75 10.36 -13.97
N SER A 273 16.64 11.67 -14.20
CA SER A 273 17.65 12.69 -13.85
C SER A 273 16.98 14.03 -13.59
N LEU A 274 17.70 14.95 -12.94
CA LEU A 274 17.24 16.33 -12.76
C LEU A 274 17.01 17.02 -14.11
N ALA A 275 17.88 16.77 -15.09
CA ALA A 275 17.75 17.32 -16.44
C ALA A 275 16.45 16.83 -17.13
N GLU A 276 16.10 15.56 -16.99
CA GLU A 276 14.86 15.02 -17.53
C GLU A 276 13.64 15.64 -16.84
N LEU A 277 13.66 15.79 -15.52
CA LEU A 277 12.58 16.47 -14.77
C LEU A 277 12.37 17.91 -15.26
N ALA A 278 13.44 18.67 -15.49
CA ALA A 278 13.33 20.03 -16.03
C ALA A 278 12.77 20.07 -17.44
N GLN A 279 13.07 19.06 -18.27
CA GLN A 279 12.50 18.92 -19.62
C GLN A 279 11.01 18.54 -19.59
N MET A 280 10.58 17.71 -18.62
CA MET A 280 9.17 17.34 -18.47
C MET A 280 8.30 18.55 -18.08
N ASP A 281 8.77 19.38 -17.16
CA ASP A 281 8.14 20.64 -16.78
C ASP A 281 9.20 21.56 -16.11
N GLU A 282 9.46 22.73 -16.70
CA GLU A 282 10.39 23.72 -16.14
C GLU A 282 10.07 24.08 -14.68
N LYS A 283 8.80 24.03 -14.28
CA LYS A 283 8.34 24.35 -12.92
C LYS A 283 8.89 23.41 -11.86
N HIS A 284 9.36 22.21 -12.23
CA HIS A 284 10.04 21.30 -11.32
C HIS A 284 11.30 21.95 -10.70
N THR A 285 11.95 22.85 -11.45
CA THR A 285 13.15 23.59 -10.96
C THR A 285 12.87 24.60 -9.86
N TRP A 286 11.60 24.94 -9.63
CA TRP A 286 11.19 25.93 -8.64
C TRP A 286 11.20 25.40 -7.20
N PHE A 287 11.18 24.07 -7.02
CA PHE A 287 11.21 23.45 -5.70
C PHE A 287 12.62 23.46 -5.10
N LYS A 288 12.70 23.74 -3.78
CA LYS A 288 13.96 23.70 -3.04
C LYS A 288 14.67 22.36 -3.19
N ALA A 289 13.93 21.24 -3.02
CA ALA A 289 14.47 19.90 -3.17
C ALA A 289 15.16 19.67 -4.52
N TYR A 290 14.62 20.22 -5.62
CA TYR A 290 15.27 20.15 -6.93
C TYR A 290 16.58 20.97 -6.96
N ARG A 291 16.54 22.21 -6.48
CA ARG A 291 17.74 23.11 -6.47
C ARG A 291 18.85 22.58 -5.60
N ASP A 292 18.51 21.90 -4.50
CA ASP A 292 19.46 21.29 -3.57
C ASP A 292 19.94 19.91 -4.04
N GLY A 293 19.39 19.39 -5.16
CA GLY A 293 19.73 18.08 -5.69
C GLY A 293 19.23 16.93 -4.82
N ARG A 294 18.17 17.13 -3.97
CA ARG A 294 17.64 16.09 -3.08
C ARG A 294 16.34 15.51 -3.63
N VAL A 295 16.46 14.90 -4.80
CA VAL A 295 15.33 14.30 -5.53
C VAL A 295 15.58 12.81 -5.76
N TYR A 296 14.60 11.99 -5.45
CA TYR A 296 14.68 10.54 -5.52
C TYR A 296 13.47 9.97 -6.27
N ASN A 297 13.70 8.90 -7.05
CA ASN A 297 12.63 8.07 -7.59
C ASN A 297 12.66 6.65 -6.97
N TRP A 298 11.65 5.82 -7.27
CA TRP A 298 11.57 4.44 -6.79
C TRP A 298 11.97 3.45 -7.88
N ARG A 299 13.13 3.64 -8.55
CA ARG A 299 13.52 2.90 -9.74
C ARG A 299 14.84 2.16 -9.63
N LYS A 300 15.43 2.04 -8.42
CA LYS A 300 16.71 1.33 -8.25
C LYS A 300 16.64 -0.13 -8.68
N GLN A 301 15.50 -0.76 -8.46
CA GLN A 301 15.22 -2.13 -8.88
C GLN A 301 14.13 -2.13 -9.97
N MET A 302 14.39 -1.45 -11.08
CA MET A 302 13.52 -1.43 -12.26
C MET A 302 14.26 -2.02 -13.46
N LYS A 303 13.63 -2.95 -14.17
CA LYS A 303 14.12 -3.52 -15.44
C LYS A 303 13.78 -2.60 -16.61
N ASP A 304 14.50 -2.74 -17.74
CA ASP A 304 14.28 -1.95 -18.95
C ASP A 304 12.84 -2.02 -19.47
N GLY A 305 12.14 -3.14 -19.27
CA GLY A 305 10.73 -3.33 -19.62
C GLY A 305 9.71 -2.62 -18.71
N GLY A 306 10.15 -1.95 -17.65
CA GLY A 306 9.28 -1.25 -16.69
C GLY A 306 8.89 -2.06 -15.46
N ALA A 307 9.25 -3.35 -15.39
CA ALA A 307 9.07 -4.17 -14.20
C ALA A 307 9.83 -3.56 -13.03
N ASN A 308 9.14 -3.29 -11.92
CA ASN A 308 9.71 -2.53 -10.81
C ASN A 308 9.42 -3.22 -9.46
N ASN A 309 10.48 -3.65 -8.80
CA ASN A 309 10.41 -4.40 -7.55
C ASN A 309 9.87 -3.58 -6.36
N PHE A 310 9.86 -2.26 -6.45
CA PHE A 310 9.17 -1.39 -5.48
C PHE A 310 7.67 -1.76 -5.36
N TRP A 311 7.03 -2.14 -6.48
CA TRP A 311 5.62 -2.53 -6.53
C TRP A 311 5.38 -4.02 -6.24
N GLU A 312 6.43 -4.84 -6.17
CA GLU A 312 6.34 -6.25 -5.78
C GLU A 312 6.89 -6.44 -4.37
N ARG A 313 8.21 -6.53 -4.23
CA ARG A 313 8.88 -6.73 -2.94
C ARG A 313 8.60 -5.62 -1.94
N GLY A 314 8.55 -4.36 -2.37
CA GLY A 314 8.30 -3.24 -1.46
C GLY A 314 6.95 -3.31 -0.75
N VAL A 315 5.92 -3.93 -1.36
CA VAL A 315 4.63 -4.14 -0.68
C VAL A 315 4.71 -5.27 0.34
N VAL A 316 5.49 -6.31 0.06
CA VAL A 316 5.74 -7.43 0.98
C VAL A 316 6.64 -7.02 2.13
N HIS A 317 7.66 -6.17 1.84
CA HIS A 317 8.72 -5.71 2.74
C HIS A 317 8.68 -4.19 2.92
N PRO A 318 7.61 -3.65 3.55
CA PRO A 318 7.50 -2.21 3.79
C PRO A 318 8.56 -1.66 4.75
N GLU A 319 9.23 -2.50 5.53
CA GLU A 319 10.38 -2.12 6.37
C GLU A 319 11.56 -1.64 5.51
N GLU A 320 11.81 -2.24 4.34
CA GLU A 320 12.82 -1.79 3.39
C GLU A 320 12.46 -0.43 2.77
N MET A 321 11.15 -0.19 2.52
CA MET A 321 10.67 1.12 2.06
C MET A 321 10.82 2.19 3.16
N LEU A 322 10.54 1.82 4.42
CA LEU A 322 10.72 2.72 5.57
C LEU A 322 12.19 3.07 5.76
N GLU A 323 13.07 2.09 5.64
CA GLU A 323 14.52 2.28 5.73
C GLU A 323 15.03 3.22 4.64
N ASP A 324 14.55 3.09 3.40
CA ASP A 324 14.86 4.03 2.31
C ASP A 324 14.46 5.46 2.66
N VAL A 325 13.24 5.69 3.15
CA VAL A 325 12.81 7.05 3.53
C VAL A 325 13.66 7.61 4.66
N ILE A 326 13.98 6.81 5.68
CA ILE A 326 14.85 7.21 6.78
C ILE A 326 16.25 7.60 6.25
N HIS A 327 16.86 6.78 5.41
CA HIS A 327 18.17 7.04 4.81
C HIS A 327 18.16 8.31 3.94
N ILE A 328 17.10 8.54 3.18
CA ILE A 328 16.91 9.75 2.38
C ILE A 328 16.84 10.99 3.29
N LEU A 329 16.06 10.94 4.37
CA LEU A 329 15.95 12.05 5.32
C LEU A 329 17.28 12.34 6.01
N ASP A 330 18.07 11.31 6.32
CA ASP A 330 19.38 11.40 6.96
C ASP A 330 20.53 11.74 5.99
N ASN A 331 20.23 11.86 4.69
CA ASN A 331 21.22 12.06 3.64
C ASN A 331 22.31 10.96 3.62
N ALA A 332 21.88 9.71 3.86
CA ALA A 332 22.74 8.56 3.81
C ALA A 332 23.22 8.25 2.38
N PRO A 333 24.33 7.50 2.20
CA PRO A 333 24.82 7.14 0.86
C PRO A 333 23.79 6.33 0.06
N ASP A 334 23.70 6.56 -1.26
CA ASP A 334 22.78 5.85 -2.17
C ASP A 334 22.95 4.33 -2.15
N SER A 335 24.13 3.84 -1.77
CA SER A 335 24.40 2.40 -1.63
C SER A 335 23.54 1.72 -0.56
N THR A 336 23.04 2.47 0.42
CA THR A 336 22.18 1.95 1.49
C THR A 336 20.70 1.82 1.12
N LEU A 337 20.28 2.43 0.00
CA LEU A 337 18.90 2.42 -0.45
C LEU A 337 18.54 1.06 -1.08
N HIS A 338 17.30 0.60 -0.86
CA HIS A 338 16.76 -0.62 -1.45
C HIS A 338 16.11 -0.34 -2.80
N PHE A 339 15.14 0.56 -2.84
CA PHE A 339 14.30 0.84 -4.01
C PHE A 339 14.50 2.23 -4.59
N ALA A 340 14.95 3.16 -3.77
CA ALA A 340 15.13 4.54 -4.19
C ALA A 340 16.43 4.75 -4.97
N THR A 341 16.38 5.67 -5.95
CA THR A 341 17.54 6.16 -6.70
C THR A 341 17.59 7.67 -6.60
N HIS A 342 18.74 8.20 -6.22
CA HIS A 342 19.02 9.63 -6.24
C HIS A 342 19.15 10.13 -7.69
N LEU A 343 18.55 11.27 -8.01
CA LEU A 343 18.61 11.89 -9.34
C LEU A 343 19.68 12.96 -9.37
N TYR A 344 20.61 12.84 -10.32
CA TYR A 344 21.71 13.77 -10.55
C TYR A 344 21.49 14.61 -11.82
#